data_478d36712ae3b9ed8b945de2cafd3533
#
_entry.id   478d36712ae3b9ed8b945de2cafd3533
#
_cell.length_a   1.000
_cell.length_b   1.000
_cell.length_c   1.000
_cell.angle_alpha   90.00
_cell.angle_beta   90.00
_cell.angle_gamma   90.00
#
_symmetry.space_group_name_H-M   'P 1'
#
loop_
_entity.id
_entity.type
_entity.pdbx_description
1 polymer ?
#
loop_
_entity_poly.entity_id
_entity_poly.type
_entity_poly.pdbx_seq_one_letter_code
_entity_poly.pdbx_strand_id
1 'polypeptide(L)'
;MFGLGFAILALDFVMRILIIEKKTAIRYGYQDEGEEPNGHTIEEEEDAQDEDEPDEGDPLIRKEEEDSYKVPPGQPKWIRSFPIIYCLRDPRLLTALLLAFGQATLLATFDATVPTLAQELFGFDSLKAGLLFIALVLPYLVLGPVAGWAVDRYGAKPAAVIGFGYLVPVLILLRLVRAGGRSQVIIYCAILALCGIGMGVIGSPSIVEASYVVQLYDKANPDYFGHQGPYAQLYGINSMVFSFGLTVGPLVSGSLKDAVGYGNMNLFIAALCLVIAMLSFIYVGGKPRILRTITK
;
A
#
# COMPACT_ATOMS: atom_id res chain seq x y z
N MET A 1 26.04 17.98 2.69
CA MET A 1 24.87 17.09 2.49
C MET A 1 23.53 17.76 2.79
N PHE A 2 23.39 18.56 3.84
CA PHE A 2 22.11 19.22 4.17
C PHE A 2 21.61 20.19 3.09
N GLY A 3 22.50 20.88 2.36
CA GLY A 3 22.10 21.86 1.32
C GLY A 3 21.31 21.26 0.16
N LEU A 4 21.63 20.01 -0.27
CA LEU A 4 20.89 19.32 -1.33
C LEU A 4 19.49 18.94 -0.85
N GLY A 5 19.35 18.48 0.39
CA GLY A 5 18.06 18.17 1.00
C GLY A 5 17.15 19.40 1.11
N PHE A 6 17.71 20.55 1.53
CA PHE A 6 16.96 21.80 1.57
C PHE A 6 16.56 22.29 0.17
N ALA A 7 17.41 22.11 -0.83
CA ALA A 7 17.09 22.49 -2.21
C ALA A 7 15.92 21.66 -2.78
N ILE A 8 15.91 20.35 -2.51
CA ILE A 8 14.81 19.44 -2.93
C ILE A 8 13.52 19.80 -2.21
N LEU A 9 13.55 20.04 -0.88
CA LEU A 9 12.39 20.47 -0.12
C LEU A 9 11.85 21.83 -0.59
N ALA A 10 12.73 22.78 -0.88
CA ALA A 10 12.32 24.07 -1.42
C ALA A 10 11.68 23.94 -2.80
N LEU A 11 12.21 23.05 -3.66
CA LEU A 11 11.64 22.77 -4.97
C LEU A 11 10.25 22.11 -4.83
N ASP A 12 10.09 21.10 -3.95
CA ASP A 12 8.80 20.47 -3.67
C ASP A 12 7.77 21.49 -3.16
N PHE A 13 8.19 22.37 -2.25
CA PHE A 13 7.33 23.43 -1.72
C PHE A 13 6.88 24.41 -2.80
N VAL A 14 7.81 24.85 -3.68
CA VAL A 14 7.48 25.72 -4.81
C VAL A 14 6.54 25.03 -5.78
N MET A 15 6.78 23.76 -6.11
CA MET A 15 5.89 22.96 -6.99
C MET A 15 4.49 22.83 -6.40
N ARG A 16 4.36 22.63 -5.08
CA ARG A 16 3.05 22.58 -4.40
C ARG A 16 2.30 23.91 -4.44
N ILE A 17 2.99 25.03 -4.32
CA ILE A 17 2.38 26.36 -4.46
C ILE A 17 1.92 26.62 -5.91
N LEU A 18 2.65 26.08 -6.89
CA LEU A 18 2.31 26.25 -8.31
C LEU A 18 1.18 25.31 -8.76
N ILE A 19 0.82 24.29 -7.98
CA ILE A 19 -0.34 23.44 -8.25
C ILE A 19 -1.60 24.27 -7.99
N ILE A 20 -2.27 24.65 -9.05
CA ILE A 20 -3.56 25.34 -8.98
C ILE A 20 -4.62 24.27 -8.71
N GLU A 21 -5.32 24.36 -7.57
CA GLU A 21 -6.45 23.49 -7.28
C GLU A 21 -7.54 23.64 -8.34
N LYS A 22 -8.20 22.54 -8.71
CA LYS A 22 -9.28 22.51 -9.72
C LYS A 22 -10.37 23.57 -9.44
N LYS A 23 -10.72 23.81 -8.17
CA LYS A 23 -11.66 24.90 -7.75
C LYS A 23 -11.16 26.30 -8.13
N THR A 24 -9.87 26.53 -8.04
CA THR A 24 -9.27 27.83 -8.37
C THR A 24 -9.13 27.98 -9.88
N ALA A 25 -8.80 26.90 -10.60
CA ALA A 25 -8.73 26.90 -12.07
C ALA A 25 -10.08 27.23 -12.70
N ILE A 26 -11.18 26.65 -12.20
CA ILE A 26 -12.55 26.94 -12.65
C ILE A 26 -12.90 28.42 -12.43
N ARG A 27 -12.45 29.03 -11.33
CA ARG A 27 -12.68 30.46 -11.01
C ARG A 27 -11.96 31.39 -12.00
N TYR A 28 -10.87 30.93 -12.62
CA TYR A 28 -10.13 31.66 -13.66
C TYR A 28 -10.52 31.29 -15.08
N GLY A 29 -11.65 30.57 -15.28
CA GLY A 29 -12.23 30.29 -16.59
C GLY A 29 -11.65 29.08 -17.32
N TYR A 30 -10.92 28.20 -16.61
CA TYR A 30 -10.51 26.92 -17.16
C TYR A 30 -11.72 25.98 -17.21
N GLN A 31 -12.23 25.70 -18.40
CA GLN A 31 -13.22 24.65 -18.66
C GLN A 31 -12.47 23.34 -18.93
N ASP A 32 -12.77 22.32 -18.15
CA ASP A 32 -12.29 20.96 -18.39
C ASP A 32 -13.06 20.40 -19.59
N GLU A 33 -12.41 20.23 -20.73
CA GLU A 33 -13.03 19.68 -21.96
C GLU A 33 -13.42 18.18 -21.82
N GLY A 34 -13.46 17.64 -20.61
CA GLY A 34 -13.71 16.22 -20.30
C GLY A 34 -14.99 15.89 -19.54
N GLU A 35 -15.83 16.87 -19.16
CA GLU A 35 -17.13 16.58 -18.53
C GLU A 35 -18.25 17.36 -19.23
N GLU A 36 -18.98 16.70 -20.13
CA GLU A 36 -20.26 17.18 -20.62
C GLU A 36 -21.31 17.16 -19.48
N PRO A 37 -22.11 18.25 -19.31
CA PRO A 37 -23.22 18.22 -18.38
C PRO A 37 -24.37 17.40 -18.98
N ASN A 38 -24.71 16.27 -18.36
CA ASN A 38 -25.87 15.47 -18.65
C ASN A 38 -27.16 16.31 -18.56
N GLY A 39 -27.66 16.77 -19.68
CA GLY A 39 -29.03 17.20 -19.90
C GLY A 39 -29.68 16.21 -20.89
N HIS A 40 -30.78 15.60 -20.43
CA HIS A 40 -31.59 14.64 -21.16
C HIS A 40 -31.84 14.99 -22.61
N THR A 41 -31.61 14.04 -23.50
CA THR A 41 -32.61 13.63 -24.51
C THR A 41 -32.23 12.26 -25.07
N ILE A 42 -33.25 11.40 -25.13
CA ILE A 42 -33.24 10.04 -25.67
C ILE A 42 -33.17 10.17 -27.22
N GLU A 43 -32.21 9.49 -27.82
CA GLU A 43 -32.40 8.90 -29.15
C GLU A 43 -31.34 7.79 -29.33
N GLU A 44 -31.82 6.64 -29.74
CA GLU A 44 -31.15 5.40 -30.04
C GLU A 44 -30.24 5.55 -31.26
N GLU A 45 -28.98 5.07 -31.18
CA GLU A 45 -28.34 4.42 -32.33
C GLU A 45 -27.20 3.50 -31.82
N GLU A 46 -27.32 2.24 -32.24
CA GLU A 46 -26.34 1.16 -32.12
C GLU A 46 -25.08 1.52 -32.89
N ASP A 47 -23.89 1.31 -32.28
CA ASP A 47 -22.85 0.52 -32.93
C ASP A 47 -21.67 0.25 -31.96
N ALA A 48 -21.20 -0.98 -32.04
CA ALA A 48 -20.23 -1.66 -31.26
C ALA A 48 -18.82 -1.04 -31.23
N GLN A 49 -18.19 -1.06 -30.06
CA GLN A 49 -16.79 -1.51 -29.95
C GLN A 49 -16.48 -2.05 -28.54
N ASP A 50 -16.04 -3.27 -28.54
CA ASP A 50 -15.59 -4.08 -27.41
C ASP A 50 -14.45 -3.37 -26.64
N GLU A 51 -14.69 -3.00 -25.39
CA GLU A 51 -13.65 -2.88 -24.36
C GLU A 51 -14.03 -3.82 -23.22
N ASP A 52 -13.14 -4.77 -22.95
CA ASP A 52 -13.23 -5.83 -21.95
C ASP A 52 -13.71 -5.31 -20.59
N GLU A 53 -15.01 -5.33 -20.34
CA GLU A 53 -15.56 -5.25 -18.98
C GLU A 53 -15.31 -6.59 -18.28
N PRO A 54 -14.79 -6.57 -17.03
CA PRO A 54 -14.63 -7.81 -16.30
C PRO A 54 -15.99 -8.38 -15.93
N ASP A 55 -16.28 -9.54 -16.51
CA ASP A 55 -17.28 -10.57 -16.16
C ASP A 55 -18.47 -10.06 -15.32
N GLU A 56 -19.58 -9.78 -16.01
CA GLU A 56 -20.88 -9.49 -15.40
C GLU A 56 -21.34 -10.69 -14.57
N GLY A 57 -20.92 -10.71 -13.29
CA GLY A 57 -21.50 -11.58 -12.28
C GLY A 57 -23.01 -11.29 -12.17
N ASP A 58 -23.80 -12.36 -12.13
CA ASP A 58 -25.25 -12.42 -11.96
C ASP A 58 -25.79 -11.19 -11.18
N PRO A 59 -26.78 -10.41 -11.71
CA PRO A 59 -27.34 -9.22 -11.06
C PRO A 59 -27.79 -9.42 -9.61
N LEU A 60 -28.13 -10.65 -9.23
CA LEU A 60 -28.46 -11.03 -7.85
C LEU A 60 -27.24 -10.99 -6.93
N ILE A 61 -26.08 -11.42 -7.42
CA ILE A 61 -24.82 -11.40 -6.65
C ILE A 61 -24.36 -9.95 -6.43
N ARG A 62 -24.54 -9.07 -7.41
CA ARG A 62 -24.21 -7.64 -7.32
C ARG A 62 -25.09 -6.93 -6.28
N LYS A 63 -26.39 -7.24 -6.21
CA LYS A 63 -27.31 -6.70 -5.19
C LYS A 63 -26.97 -7.19 -3.79
N GLU A 64 -26.64 -8.47 -3.60
CA GLU A 64 -26.23 -9.01 -2.30
C GLU A 64 -24.91 -8.39 -1.80
N GLU A 65 -23.98 -8.08 -2.71
CA GLU A 65 -22.75 -7.37 -2.36
C GLU A 65 -23.04 -5.91 -1.98
N GLU A 66 -23.87 -5.18 -2.72
CA GLU A 66 -24.27 -3.79 -2.39
C GLU A 66 -25.00 -3.72 -1.04
N ASP A 67 -25.89 -4.68 -0.74
CA ASP A 67 -26.61 -4.72 0.54
C ASP A 67 -25.67 -4.98 1.74
N SER A 68 -24.55 -5.67 1.52
CA SER A 68 -23.55 -5.92 2.56
C SER A 68 -22.82 -4.65 3.02
N TYR A 69 -22.74 -3.62 2.19
CA TYR A 69 -22.07 -2.34 2.48
C TYR A 69 -23.03 -1.25 2.99
N LYS A 70 -24.35 -1.54 3.15
CA LYS A 70 -25.31 -0.58 3.69
C LYS A 70 -25.10 -0.35 5.18
N VAL A 71 -25.07 0.92 5.59
CA VAL A 71 -24.99 1.33 6.98
C VAL A 71 -26.38 1.32 7.59
N PRO A 72 -26.66 0.56 8.68
CA PRO A 72 -27.96 0.53 9.30
C PRO A 72 -28.33 1.92 9.85
N PRO A 73 -29.63 2.32 9.77
CA PRO A 73 -30.11 3.58 10.31
C PRO A 73 -30.00 3.59 11.85
N GLY A 74 -29.78 4.78 12.44
CA GLY A 74 -29.76 4.93 13.91
C GLY A 74 -28.37 4.88 14.56
N GLN A 75 -27.31 5.12 13.81
CA GLN A 75 -25.93 5.17 14.36
C GLN A 75 -25.75 6.32 15.38
N PRO A 76 -24.95 6.13 16.46
CA PRO A 76 -24.60 7.16 17.41
C PRO A 76 -24.00 8.41 16.76
N LYS A 77 -24.24 9.59 17.33
CA LYS A 77 -23.77 10.88 16.76
C LYS A 77 -22.24 10.91 16.52
N TRP A 78 -21.45 10.29 17.37
CA TRP A 78 -19.99 10.25 17.21
C TRP A 78 -19.53 9.42 16.01
N ILE A 79 -20.23 8.32 15.65
CA ILE A 79 -19.95 7.54 14.42
C ILE A 79 -20.36 8.38 13.19
N ARG A 80 -21.44 9.17 13.29
CA ARG A 80 -21.85 10.06 12.20
C ARG A 80 -20.86 11.22 11.96
N SER A 81 -20.14 11.66 13.02
CA SER A 81 -19.06 12.65 12.87
C SER A 81 -17.78 12.07 12.27
N PHE A 82 -17.54 10.76 12.44
CA PHE A 82 -16.40 10.05 11.89
C PHE A 82 -16.85 8.76 11.18
N PRO A 83 -17.49 8.89 10.02
CA PRO A 83 -18.14 7.77 9.35
C PRO A 83 -17.18 6.64 8.95
N ILE A 84 -15.90 6.93 8.75
CA ILE A 84 -14.88 5.91 8.46
C ILE A 84 -14.75 4.85 9.57
N ILE A 85 -15.10 5.16 10.82
CA ILE A 85 -15.06 4.20 11.93
C ILE A 85 -15.98 3.00 11.68
N TYR A 86 -17.09 3.21 10.96
CA TYR A 86 -17.95 2.12 10.57
C TYR A 86 -17.27 1.19 9.56
N CYS A 87 -16.58 1.78 8.57
CA CYS A 87 -15.83 1.02 7.57
C CYS A 87 -14.66 0.22 8.18
N LEU A 88 -14.10 0.68 9.32
CA LEU A 88 -13.04 -0.06 10.04
C LEU A 88 -13.51 -1.42 10.63
N ARG A 89 -14.81 -1.71 10.66
CA ARG A 89 -15.31 -3.04 11.02
C ARG A 89 -15.14 -4.05 9.90
N ASP A 90 -14.93 -3.60 8.68
CA ASP A 90 -14.72 -4.47 7.55
C ASP A 90 -13.32 -5.11 7.61
N PRO A 91 -13.21 -6.44 7.66
CA PRO A 91 -11.92 -7.13 7.69
C PRO A 91 -11.10 -6.88 6.43
N ARG A 92 -11.74 -6.53 5.33
CA ARG A 92 -11.09 -6.17 4.07
C ARG A 92 -10.33 -4.84 4.21
N LEU A 93 -10.96 -3.82 4.81
CA LEU A 93 -10.30 -2.54 5.10
C LEU A 93 -9.19 -2.70 6.15
N LEU A 94 -9.44 -3.49 7.21
CA LEU A 94 -8.42 -3.78 8.22
C LEU A 94 -7.20 -4.47 7.61
N THR A 95 -7.41 -5.40 6.68
CA THR A 95 -6.29 -6.07 5.98
C THR A 95 -5.55 -5.09 5.08
N ALA A 96 -6.23 -4.17 4.40
CA ALA A 96 -5.59 -3.12 3.61
C ALA A 96 -4.71 -2.19 4.48
N LEU A 97 -5.18 -1.82 5.66
CA LEU A 97 -4.39 -1.06 6.63
C LEU A 97 -3.20 -1.88 7.19
N LEU A 98 -3.38 -3.19 7.38
CA LEU A 98 -2.30 -4.09 7.79
C LEU A 98 -1.20 -4.19 6.72
N LEU A 99 -1.55 -4.11 5.42
CA LEU A 99 -0.57 -4.01 4.34
C LEU A 99 0.28 -2.74 4.49
N ALA A 100 -0.34 -1.59 4.78
CA ALA A 100 0.38 -0.33 5.04
C ALA A 100 1.32 -0.44 6.24
N PHE A 101 0.84 -1.03 7.34
CA PHE A 101 1.64 -1.28 8.53
C PHE A 101 2.84 -2.19 8.23
N GLY A 102 2.61 -3.31 7.52
CA GLY A 102 3.68 -4.25 7.16
C GLY A 102 4.73 -3.62 6.25
N GLN A 103 4.32 -2.86 5.23
CA GLN A 103 5.21 -2.11 4.35
C GLN A 103 6.08 -1.12 5.14
N ALA A 104 5.46 -0.31 6.01
CA ALA A 104 6.17 0.67 6.84
C ALA A 104 7.15 0.01 7.81
N THR A 105 6.72 -1.09 8.44
CA THR A 105 7.58 -1.87 9.36
C THR A 105 8.80 -2.43 8.64
N LEU A 106 8.63 -2.96 7.42
CA LEU A 106 9.75 -3.45 6.61
C LEU A 106 10.72 -2.33 6.24
N LEU A 107 10.20 -1.20 5.74
CA LEU A 107 11.00 -0.04 5.37
C LEU A 107 11.87 0.41 6.54
N ALA A 108 11.25 0.64 7.69
CA ALA A 108 11.93 1.11 8.88
C ALA A 108 12.88 0.05 9.50
N THR A 109 12.59 -1.24 9.33
CA THR A 109 13.50 -2.32 9.70
C THR A 109 14.79 -2.26 8.87
N PHE A 110 14.70 -2.09 7.56
CA PHE A 110 15.88 -1.92 6.71
C PHE A 110 16.66 -0.65 7.05
N ASP A 111 15.97 0.48 7.27
CA ASP A 111 16.61 1.74 7.66
C ASP A 111 17.43 1.62 8.95
N ALA A 112 16.93 0.88 9.93
CA ALA A 112 17.61 0.67 11.21
C ALA A 112 18.72 -0.39 11.14
N THR A 113 18.53 -1.47 10.37
CA THR A 113 19.40 -2.65 10.48
C THR A 113 20.48 -2.71 9.40
N VAL A 114 20.26 -2.18 8.20
CA VAL A 114 21.26 -2.22 7.13
C VAL A 114 22.55 -1.48 7.49
N PRO A 115 22.51 -0.22 7.98
CA PRO A 115 23.74 0.48 8.33
C PRO A 115 24.47 -0.16 9.50
N THR A 116 23.73 -0.56 10.54
CA THR A 116 24.31 -1.18 11.74
C THR A 116 24.97 -2.51 11.41
N LEU A 117 24.32 -3.34 10.58
CA LEU A 117 24.91 -4.61 10.16
C LEU A 117 26.14 -4.40 9.25
N ALA A 118 26.09 -3.43 8.34
CA ALA A 118 27.21 -3.11 7.46
C ALA A 118 28.44 -2.67 8.24
N GLN A 119 28.24 -1.91 9.31
CA GLN A 119 29.33 -1.53 10.23
C GLN A 119 29.87 -2.74 10.99
N GLU A 120 29.01 -3.58 11.54
CA GLU A 120 29.40 -4.77 12.33
C GLU A 120 30.14 -5.83 11.51
N LEU A 121 29.65 -6.16 10.30
CA LEU A 121 30.17 -7.25 9.49
C LEU A 121 31.33 -6.85 8.57
N PHE A 122 31.29 -5.62 8.04
CA PHE A 122 32.22 -5.16 7.02
C PHE A 122 33.08 -3.96 7.44
N GLY A 123 32.86 -3.40 8.63
CA GLY A 123 33.59 -2.22 9.09
C GLY A 123 33.32 -0.98 8.22
N PHE A 124 32.12 -0.89 7.59
CA PHE A 124 31.78 0.20 6.69
C PHE A 124 31.53 1.49 7.46
N ASP A 125 32.07 2.59 6.93
CA ASP A 125 31.73 3.93 7.37
C ASP A 125 30.33 4.34 6.84
N SER A 126 29.82 5.46 7.32
CA SER A 126 28.49 5.98 6.94
C SER A 126 28.29 6.13 5.43
N LEU A 127 29.36 6.48 4.69
CA LEU A 127 29.26 6.64 3.24
C LEU A 127 29.04 5.29 2.54
N LYS A 128 29.84 4.29 2.91
CA LYS A 128 29.72 2.94 2.33
C LYS A 128 28.42 2.27 2.73
N ALA A 129 27.98 2.47 3.99
CA ALA A 129 26.67 1.99 4.44
C ALA A 129 25.54 2.65 3.66
N GLY A 130 25.63 3.96 3.37
CA GLY A 130 24.67 4.67 2.52
C GLY A 130 24.62 4.13 1.08
N LEU A 131 25.78 3.72 0.51
CA LEU A 131 25.83 3.11 -0.82
C LEU A 131 25.12 1.75 -0.90
N LEU A 132 25.04 1.01 0.20
CA LEU A 132 24.26 -0.24 0.27
C LEU A 132 22.77 0.01 0.07
N PHE A 133 22.24 1.16 0.51
CA PHE A 133 20.84 1.51 0.27
C PHE A 133 20.51 1.69 -1.20
N ILE A 134 21.49 2.05 -2.05
CA ILE A 134 21.27 2.12 -3.49
C ILE A 134 20.84 0.75 -4.03
N ALA A 135 21.43 -0.34 -3.53
CA ALA A 135 21.05 -1.68 -3.93
C ALA A 135 19.61 -2.03 -3.57
N LEU A 136 19.09 -1.52 -2.43
CA LEU A 136 17.71 -1.69 -2.02
C LEU A 136 16.75 -0.73 -2.75
N VAL A 137 17.09 0.55 -2.79
CA VAL A 137 16.20 1.63 -3.23
C VAL A 137 16.07 1.69 -4.75
N LEU A 138 17.15 1.38 -5.51
CA LEU A 138 17.10 1.46 -6.96
C LEU A 138 16.08 0.50 -7.58
N PRO A 139 16.05 -0.80 -7.25
CA PRO A 139 15.00 -1.70 -7.73
C PRO A 139 13.60 -1.28 -7.26
N TYR A 140 13.47 -0.83 -6.02
CA TYR A 140 12.22 -0.30 -5.47
C TYR A 140 11.68 0.87 -6.31
N LEU A 141 12.54 1.84 -6.64
CA LEU A 141 12.19 3.03 -7.41
C LEU A 141 11.78 2.69 -8.85
N VAL A 142 12.53 1.79 -9.50
CA VAL A 142 12.27 1.39 -10.89
C VAL A 142 10.99 0.55 -11.01
N LEU A 143 10.76 -0.35 -10.06
CA LEU A 143 9.61 -1.25 -10.10
C LEU A 143 8.33 -0.63 -9.52
N GLY A 144 8.42 0.43 -8.71
CA GLY A 144 7.26 1.10 -8.14
C GLY A 144 6.21 1.50 -9.18
N PRO A 145 6.56 2.24 -10.25
CA PRO A 145 5.61 2.58 -11.31
C PRO A 145 5.04 1.38 -12.05
N VAL A 146 5.86 0.35 -12.30
CA VAL A 146 5.43 -0.89 -12.96
C VAL A 146 4.45 -1.67 -12.08
N ALA A 147 4.72 -1.73 -10.78
CA ALA A 147 3.84 -2.36 -9.80
C ALA A 147 2.53 -1.58 -9.65
N GLY A 148 2.58 -0.24 -9.64
CA GLY A 148 1.40 0.61 -9.65
C GLY A 148 0.50 0.31 -10.85
N TRP A 149 1.06 0.34 -12.05
CA TRP A 149 0.34 -0.04 -13.28
C TRP A 149 -0.25 -1.46 -13.22
N ALA A 150 0.50 -2.42 -12.66
CA ALA A 150 0.01 -3.79 -12.51
C ALA A 150 -1.15 -3.88 -11.50
N VAL A 151 -1.11 -3.10 -10.43
CA VAL A 151 -2.20 -3.02 -9.44
C VAL A 151 -3.46 -2.42 -10.06
N ASP A 152 -3.32 -1.38 -10.89
CA ASP A 152 -4.45 -0.75 -11.58
C ASP A 152 -5.10 -1.72 -12.57
N ARG A 153 -4.29 -2.54 -13.26
CA ARG A 153 -4.79 -3.47 -14.28
C ARG A 153 -5.30 -4.81 -13.70
N TYR A 154 -4.62 -5.37 -12.71
CA TYR A 154 -4.90 -6.72 -12.18
C TYR A 154 -5.50 -6.70 -10.77
N GLY A 155 -5.63 -5.52 -10.17
CA GLY A 155 -6.15 -5.35 -8.82
C GLY A 155 -5.08 -5.47 -7.72
N ALA A 156 -5.44 -5.04 -6.51
CA ALA A 156 -4.53 -5.01 -5.36
C ALA A 156 -4.19 -6.40 -4.80
N LYS A 157 -5.09 -7.39 -4.95
CA LYS A 157 -4.94 -8.73 -4.38
C LYS A 157 -3.69 -9.48 -4.86
N PRO A 158 -3.46 -9.67 -6.18
CA PRO A 158 -2.27 -10.39 -6.65
C PRO A 158 -0.98 -9.69 -6.24
N ALA A 159 -0.92 -8.37 -6.29
CA ALA A 159 0.25 -7.60 -5.89
C ALA A 159 0.55 -7.76 -4.38
N ALA A 160 -0.46 -7.70 -3.51
CA ALA A 160 -0.30 -7.92 -2.08
C ALA A 160 0.19 -9.34 -1.76
N VAL A 161 -0.48 -10.36 -2.31
CA VAL A 161 -0.16 -11.78 -2.04
C VAL A 161 1.21 -12.16 -2.58
N ILE A 162 1.50 -11.81 -3.84
CA ILE A 162 2.78 -12.13 -4.49
C ILE A 162 3.90 -11.32 -3.85
N GLY A 163 3.70 -10.03 -3.60
CA GLY A 163 4.72 -9.15 -3.04
C GLY A 163 5.15 -9.56 -1.63
N PHE A 164 4.21 -9.74 -0.70
CA PHE A 164 4.53 -10.19 0.64
C PHE A 164 4.99 -11.66 0.65
N GLY A 165 4.40 -12.54 -0.17
CA GLY A 165 4.83 -13.93 -0.32
C GLY A 165 6.25 -14.05 -0.85
N TYR A 166 6.63 -13.24 -1.84
CA TYR A 166 7.99 -13.17 -2.38
C TYR A 166 9.01 -12.69 -1.34
N LEU A 167 8.63 -11.74 -0.48
CA LEU A 167 9.53 -11.23 0.55
C LEU A 167 9.88 -12.28 1.61
N VAL A 168 9.02 -13.27 1.85
CA VAL A 168 9.30 -14.35 2.83
C VAL A 168 10.62 -15.08 2.55
N PRO A 169 10.82 -15.74 1.40
CA PRO A 169 12.08 -16.42 1.12
C PRO A 169 13.26 -15.45 1.02
N VAL A 170 13.05 -14.23 0.50
CA VAL A 170 14.13 -13.24 0.36
C VAL A 170 14.64 -12.76 1.73
N LEU A 171 13.75 -12.52 2.69
CA LEU A 171 14.14 -12.18 4.07
C LEU A 171 14.87 -13.33 4.77
N ILE A 172 14.51 -14.58 4.49
CA ILE A 172 15.23 -15.76 5.00
C ILE A 172 16.65 -15.82 4.40
N LEU A 173 16.84 -15.43 3.13
CA LEU A 173 18.16 -15.39 2.50
C LEU A 173 19.13 -14.40 3.19
N LEU A 174 18.62 -13.34 3.85
CA LEU A 174 19.47 -12.44 4.65
C LEU A 174 20.22 -13.15 5.79
N ARG A 175 19.78 -14.35 6.18
CA ARG A 175 20.50 -15.20 7.14
C ARG A 175 21.84 -15.74 6.62
N LEU A 176 22.03 -15.78 5.29
CA LEU A 176 23.24 -16.27 4.66
C LEU A 176 24.41 -15.28 4.73
N VAL A 177 24.11 -14.02 5.01
CA VAL A 177 25.11 -12.95 5.11
C VAL A 177 25.97 -13.15 6.34
N ARG A 178 27.30 -13.19 6.14
CA ARG A 178 28.29 -13.40 7.19
C ARG A 178 29.41 -12.36 7.09
N ALA A 179 30.15 -12.20 8.18
CA ALA A 179 31.40 -11.43 8.12
C ALA A 179 32.36 -12.04 7.09
N GLY A 180 32.90 -11.20 6.18
CA GLY A 180 33.78 -11.67 5.12
C GLY A 180 34.21 -10.57 4.15
N GLY A 181 34.97 -10.96 3.12
CA GLY A 181 35.48 -10.03 2.11
C GLY A 181 34.43 -9.61 1.06
N ARG A 182 34.94 -9.14 -0.10
CA ARG A 182 34.10 -8.60 -1.20
C ARG A 182 32.97 -9.52 -1.63
N SER A 183 33.16 -10.83 -1.59
CA SER A 183 32.11 -11.79 -1.98
C SER A 183 30.87 -11.67 -1.09
N GLN A 184 31.05 -11.51 0.23
CA GLN A 184 29.91 -11.35 1.16
C GLN A 184 29.18 -10.02 0.97
N VAL A 185 29.91 -8.95 0.63
CA VAL A 185 29.31 -7.65 0.30
C VAL A 185 28.46 -7.77 -0.97
N ILE A 186 28.93 -8.47 -2.01
CA ILE A 186 28.18 -8.67 -3.24
C ILE A 186 26.91 -9.49 -2.97
N ILE A 187 27.00 -10.57 -2.18
CA ILE A 187 25.85 -11.36 -1.79
C ILE A 187 24.84 -10.50 -1.04
N TYR A 188 25.30 -9.67 -0.10
CA TYR A 188 24.42 -8.77 0.64
C TYR A 188 23.72 -7.77 -0.26
N CYS A 189 24.46 -7.10 -1.16
CA CYS A 189 23.87 -6.19 -2.15
C CYS A 189 22.84 -6.90 -3.05
N ALA A 190 23.12 -8.12 -3.49
CA ALA A 190 22.18 -8.89 -4.33
C ALA A 190 20.88 -9.22 -3.57
N ILE A 191 20.98 -9.63 -2.30
CA ILE A 191 19.78 -9.90 -1.48
C ILE A 191 19.01 -8.62 -1.17
N LEU A 192 19.70 -7.50 -0.89
CA LEU A 192 19.04 -6.18 -0.72
C LEU A 192 18.31 -5.74 -1.99
N ALA A 193 18.90 -5.98 -3.17
CA ALA A 193 18.22 -5.68 -4.43
C ALA A 193 16.95 -6.53 -4.61
N LEU A 194 16.98 -7.81 -4.25
CA LEU A 194 15.80 -8.67 -4.22
C LEU A 194 14.75 -8.15 -3.22
N CYS A 195 15.17 -7.70 -2.03
CA CYS A 195 14.26 -7.05 -1.08
C CYS A 195 13.62 -5.80 -1.69
N GLY A 196 14.40 -4.98 -2.41
CA GLY A 196 13.93 -3.79 -3.11
C GLY A 196 12.86 -4.08 -4.16
N ILE A 197 13.00 -5.18 -4.91
CA ILE A 197 11.98 -5.67 -5.85
C ILE A 197 10.67 -5.94 -5.10
N GLY A 198 10.69 -6.71 -4.03
CA GLY A 198 9.51 -7.03 -3.23
C GLY A 198 8.87 -5.80 -2.63
N MET A 199 9.68 -4.87 -2.09
CA MET A 199 9.21 -3.59 -1.55
C MET A 199 8.51 -2.74 -2.61
N GLY A 200 9.00 -2.73 -3.86
CA GLY A 200 8.37 -2.04 -4.98
C GLY A 200 6.96 -2.57 -5.27
N VAL A 201 6.78 -3.89 -5.21
CA VAL A 201 5.49 -4.53 -5.47
C VAL A 201 4.46 -4.23 -4.38
N ILE A 202 4.88 -4.22 -3.10
CA ILE A 202 3.95 -3.97 -1.99
C ILE A 202 3.65 -2.49 -1.75
N GLY A 203 4.23 -1.58 -2.55
CA GLY A 203 4.12 -0.13 -2.35
C GLY A 203 2.70 0.43 -2.54
N SER A 204 1.93 -0.10 -3.48
CA SER A 204 0.63 0.46 -3.88
C SER A 204 -0.61 -0.28 -3.36
N PRO A 205 -0.63 -1.61 -3.15
CA PRO A 205 -1.88 -2.36 -2.95
C PRO A 205 -2.67 -1.96 -1.71
N SER A 206 -2.01 -1.44 -0.67
CA SER A 206 -2.69 -1.00 0.56
C SER A 206 -3.69 0.12 0.30
N ILE A 207 -3.23 1.23 -0.28
CA ILE A 207 -4.06 2.41 -0.47
C ILE A 207 -5.11 2.21 -1.54
N VAL A 208 -4.80 1.44 -2.60
CA VAL A 208 -5.74 1.10 -3.67
C VAL A 208 -6.89 0.28 -3.11
N GLU A 209 -6.61 -0.79 -2.36
CA GLU A 209 -7.64 -1.63 -1.76
C GLU A 209 -8.47 -0.88 -0.72
N ALA A 210 -7.82 -0.08 0.14
CA ALA A 210 -8.51 0.73 1.14
C ALA A 210 -9.46 1.74 0.49
N SER A 211 -9.03 2.42 -0.58
CA SER A 211 -9.84 3.36 -1.33
C SER A 211 -11.01 2.68 -2.02
N TYR A 212 -10.79 1.49 -2.59
CA TYR A 212 -11.84 0.71 -3.23
C TYR A 212 -12.94 0.28 -2.25
N VAL A 213 -12.55 -0.22 -1.06
CA VAL A 213 -13.53 -0.60 -0.01
C VAL A 213 -14.36 0.62 0.42
N VAL A 214 -13.71 1.76 0.66
CA VAL A 214 -14.42 2.99 1.04
C VAL A 214 -15.33 3.47 -0.07
N GLN A 215 -14.94 3.34 -1.34
CA GLN A 215 -15.78 3.65 -2.49
C GLN A 215 -17.06 2.78 -2.55
N LEU A 216 -16.97 1.50 -2.19
CA LEU A 216 -18.14 0.62 -2.10
C LEU A 216 -19.12 1.09 -1.01
N TYR A 217 -18.60 1.48 0.16
CA TYR A 217 -19.44 2.06 1.22
C TYR A 217 -20.07 3.39 0.83
N ASP A 218 -19.31 4.24 0.15
CA ASP A 218 -19.77 5.56 -0.31
C ASP A 218 -20.91 5.43 -1.33
N LYS A 219 -20.73 4.55 -2.34
CA LYS A 219 -21.76 4.25 -3.35
C LYS A 219 -23.02 3.64 -2.74
N ALA A 220 -22.89 2.77 -1.74
CA ALA A 220 -24.02 2.11 -1.07
C ALA A 220 -24.81 3.07 -0.15
N ASN A 221 -24.21 4.21 0.27
CA ASN A 221 -24.80 5.14 1.23
C ASN A 221 -24.57 6.61 0.85
N PRO A 222 -25.13 7.12 -0.26
CA PRO A 222 -24.81 8.45 -0.82
C PRO A 222 -25.06 9.60 0.15
N ASP A 223 -26.05 9.50 1.05
CA ASP A 223 -26.41 10.55 2.00
C ASP A 223 -25.64 10.49 3.34
N TYR A 224 -24.91 9.38 3.58
CA TYR A 224 -24.26 9.15 4.87
C TYR A 224 -22.87 9.79 4.97
N PHE A 225 -22.11 9.78 3.90
CA PHE A 225 -20.72 10.24 3.85
C PHE A 225 -20.55 11.68 3.35
N GLY A 226 -21.65 12.32 2.87
CA GLY A 226 -21.65 13.67 2.30
C GLY A 226 -21.06 13.72 0.88
N HIS A 227 -21.06 14.89 0.26
CA HIS A 227 -20.73 15.08 -1.16
C HIS A 227 -19.29 14.69 -1.57
N GLN A 228 -18.35 14.56 -0.64
CA GLN A 228 -16.94 14.28 -0.93
C GLN A 228 -16.48 12.90 -0.41
N GLY A 229 -17.37 12.10 0.17
CA GLY A 229 -17.03 10.83 0.78
C GLY A 229 -16.04 10.92 1.96
N PRO A 230 -15.71 9.81 2.63
CA PRO A 230 -14.83 9.81 3.81
C PRO A 230 -13.33 9.66 3.46
N TYR A 231 -12.91 10.00 2.22
CA TYR A 231 -11.55 9.75 1.74
C TYR A 231 -10.47 10.47 2.54
N ALA A 232 -10.71 11.72 2.97
CA ALA A 232 -9.76 12.45 3.81
C ALA A 232 -9.49 11.73 5.14
N GLN A 233 -10.54 11.15 5.75
CA GLN A 233 -10.41 10.36 6.97
C GLN A 233 -9.68 9.03 6.71
N LEU A 234 -9.94 8.38 5.58
CA LEU A 234 -9.23 7.19 5.15
C LEU A 234 -7.73 7.44 5.03
N TYR A 235 -7.33 8.46 4.28
CA TYR A 235 -5.92 8.79 4.10
C TYR A 235 -5.24 9.18 5.41
N GLY A 236 -5.97 9.88 6.30
CA GLY A 236 -5.50 10.20 7.65
C GLY A 236 -5.20 8.94 8.47
N ILE A 237 -6.14 8.00 8.53
CA ILE A 237 -5.97 6.72 9.25
C ILE A 237 -4.85 5.89 8.63
N ASN A 238 -4.79 5.79 7.29
CA ASN A 238 -3.73 5.07 6.61
C ASN A 238 -2.36 5.66 6.94
N SER A 239 -2.22 6.99 6.97
CA SER A 239 -0.99 7.67 7.36
C SER A 239 -0.62 7.43 8.83
N MET A 240 -1.60 7.41 9.73
CA MET A 240 -1.37 7.05 11.15
C MET A 240 -0.85 5.61 11.30
N VAL A 241 -1.48 4.66 10.63
CA VAL A 241 -1.09 3.24 10.65
C VAL A 241 0.29 3.05 10.04
N PHE A 242 0.57 3.73 8.93
CA PHE A 242 1.89 3.72 8.29
C PHE A 242 2.97 4.30 9.24
N SER A 243 2.73 5.45 9.84
CA SER A 243 3.65 6.06 10.81
C SER A 243 3.87 5.20 12.06
N PHE A 244 2.82 4.49 12.50
CA PHE A 244 2.93 3.51 13.57
C PHE A 244 3.87 2.36 13.17
N GLY A 245 3.75 1.84 11.94
CA GLY A 245 4.68 0.85 11.40
C GLY A 245 6.13 1.33 11.34
N LEU A 246 6.35 2.60 10.92
CA LEU A 246 7.69 3.21 10.92
C LEU A 246 8.29 3.32 12.33
N THR A 247 7.47 3.49 13.35
CA THR A 247 7.92 3.56 14.74
C THR A 247 8.19 2.18 15.33
N VAL A 248 7.30 1.23 15.10
CA VAL A 248 7.40 -0.14 15.64
C VAL A 248 8.53 -0.92 14.96
N GLY A 249 8.75 -0.72 13.66
CA GLY A 249 9.78 -1.42 12.88
C GLY A 249 11.16 -1.41 13.54
N PRO A 250 11.79 -0.25 13.77
CA PRO A 250 13.10 -0.16 14.39
C PRO A 250 13.14 -0.68 15.82
N LEU A 251 12.09 -0.45 16.61
CA LEU A 251 12.01 -0.92 18.00
C LEU A 251 12.01 -2.45 18.07
N VAL A 252 11.18 -3.09 17.25
CA VAL A 252 11.07 -4.56 17.23
C VAL A 252 12.32 -5.16 16.59
N SER A 253 12.77 -4.65 15.44
CA SER A 253 13.93 -5.20 14.75
C SER A 253 15.23 -4.99 15.53
N GLY A 254 15.42 -3.83 16.16
CA GLY A 254 16.57 -3.59 17.03
C GLY A 254 16.59 -4.54 18.22
N SER A 255 15.50 -4.61 18.99
CA SER A 255 15.38 -5.49 20.15
C SER A 255 15.57 -6.98 19.78
N LEU A 256 14.99 -7.42 18.67
CA LEU A 256 15.16 -8.80 18.20
C LEU A 256 16.59 -9.07 17.70
N LYS A 257 17.20 -8.10 16.99
CA LYS A 257 18.60 -8.23 16.57
C LYS A 257 19.52 -8.43 17.77
N ASP A 258 19.34 -7.66 18.83
CA ASP A 258 20.16 -7.72 20.04
C ASP A 258 19.91 -9.02 20.83
N ALA A 259 18.65 -9.49 20.90
CA ALA A 259 18.27 -10.66 21.68
C ALA A 259 18.60 -12.00 20.99
N VAL A 260 18.30 -12.12 19.70
CA VAL A 260 18.35 -13.40 18.96
C VAL A 260 19.22 -13.37 17.71
N GLY A 261 19.84 -12.23 17.42
CA GLY A 261 20.71 -12.02 16.27
C GLY A 261 19.96 -11.71 14.97
N TYR A 262 20.68 -11.14 14.00
CA TYR A 262 20.15 -10.63 12.74
C TYR A 262 19.39 -11.69 11.93
N GLY A 263 19.91 -12.91 11.84
CA GLY A 263 19.28 -13.97 11.07
C GLY A 263 17.93 -14.41 11.61
N ASN A 264 17.77 -14.50 12.94
CA ASN A 264 16.51 -14.88 13.57
C ASN A 264 15.52 -13.71 13.59
N MET A 265 16.00 -12.47 13.71
CA MET A 265 15.19 -11.27 13.52
C MET A 265 14.52 -11.27 12.14
N ASN A 266 15.30 -11.50 11.07
CA ASN A 266 14.74 -11.56 9.71
C ASN A 266 13.74 -12.72 9.53
N LEU A 267 13.91 -13.84 10.23
CA LEU A 267 12.94 -14.94 10.23
C LEU A 267 11.62 -14.49 10.88
N PHE A 268 11.66 -13.72 11.96
CA PHE A 268 10.47 -13.17 12.59
C PHE A 268 9.73 -12.20 11.64
N ILE A 269 10.47 -11.31 10.97
CA ILE A 269 9.89 -10.38 9.98
C ILE A 269 9.32 -11.16 8.77
N ALA A 270 9.99 -12.22 8.33
CA ALA A 270 9.47 -13.10 7.28
C ALA A 270 8.17 -13.80 7.69
N ALA A 271 8.06 -14.23 8.95
CA ALA A 271 6.80 -14.79 9.48
C ALA A 271 5.67 -13.75 9.50
N LEU A 272 5.96 -12.50 9.86
CA LEU A 272 5.00 -11.40 9.76
C LEU A 272 4.54 -11.20 8.31
N CYS A 273 5.45 -11.17 7.35
CA CYS A 273 5.10 -11.07 5.92
C CYS A 273 4.23 -12.24 5.45
N LEU A 274 4.51 -13.45 5.92
CA LEU A 274 3.69 -14.63 5.61
C LEU A 274 2.27 -14.49 6.12
N VAL A 275 2.09 -14.04 7.37
CA VAL A 275 0.77 -13.77 7.96
C VAL A 275 0.02 -12.72 7.15
N ILE A 276 0.69 -11.63 6.77
CA ILE A 276 0.10 -10.58 5.95
C ILE A 276 -0.30 -11.13 4.56
N ALA A 277 0.55 -11.94 3.94
CA ALA A 277 0.23 -12.58 2.65
C ALA A 277 -0.99 -13.50 2.75
N MET A 278 -1.11 -14.30 3.81
CA MET A 278 -2.26 -15.18 4.05
C MET A 278 -3.55 -14.38 4.26
N LEU A 279 -3.51 -13.34 5.09
CA LEU A 279 -4.67 -12.48 5.32
C LEU A 279 -5.09 -11.74 4.04
N SER A 280 -4.12 -11.30 3.25
CA SER A 280 -4.38 -10.68 1.95
C SER A 280 -5.04 -11.65 0.97
N PHE A 281 -4.60 -12.91 0.95
CA PHE A 281 -5.23 -13.93 0.12
C PHE A 281 -6.69 -14.17 0.49
N ILE A 282 -7.03 -14.10 1.79
CA ILE A 282 -8.39 -14.35 2.30
C ILE A 282 -9.31 -13.13 2.11
N TYR A 283 -8.85 -11.92 2.44
CA TYR A 283 -9.71 -10.76 2.59
C TYR A 283 -9.59 -9.72 1.48
N VAL A 284 -8.40 -9.54 0.85
CA VAL A 284 -8.21 -8.56 -0.21
C VAL A 284 -8.92 -9.01 -1.48
N GLY A 285 -9.57 -8.10 -2.20
CA GLY A 285 -10.32 -8.41 -3.43
C GLY A 285 -11.64 -9.17 -3.21
N GLY A 286 -12.21 -9.13 -2.00
CA GLY A 286 -13.42 -9.88 -1.63
C GLY A 286 -13.13 -11.33 -1.21
N LYS A 287 -14.14 -12.01 -0.66
CA LYS A 287 -14.00 -13.41 -0.20
C LYS A 287 -13.66 -14.33 -1.38
N PRO A 288 -12.61 -15.16 -1.28
CA PRO A 288 -12.29 -16.11 -2.35
C PRO A 288 -13.47 -17.07 -2.61
N ARG A 289 -13.70 -17.39 -3.87
CA ARG A 289 -14.80 -18.30 -4.31
C ARG A 289 -14.81 -19.63 -3.54
N ILE A 290 -13.64 -20.11 -3.11
CA ILE A 290 -13.45 -21.36 -2.34
C ILE A 290 -14.13 -21.28 -0.95
N LEU A 291 -14.07 -20.14 -0.26
CA LEU A 291 -14.71 -19.97 1.05
C LEU A 291 -16.23 -19.73 0.93
N ARG A 292 -16.72 -19.24 -0.22
CA ARG A 292 -18.17 -19.13 -0.50
C ARG A 292 -18.88 -20.50 -0.55
N THR A 293 -18.15 -21.55 -0.94
CA THR A 293 -18.70 -22.91 -1.08
C THR A 293 -18.78 -23.64 0.26
N ILE A 294 -17.99 -23.25 1.25
CA ILE A 294 -17.95 -23.91 2.59
C ILE A 294 -19.00 -23.33 3.55
N THR A 295 -19.50 -22.10 3.26
CA THR A 295 -20.46 -21.39 4.14
C THR A 295 -21.92 -21.52 3.66
N LYS A 296 -22.21 -22.28 2.60
CA LYS A 296 -23.53 -22.76 2.20
C LYS A 296 -23.73 -24.21 2.65
#